data_f35706338121dae8ff181b03fcc28675
#
_entry.id   f35706338121dae8ff181b03fcc28675
#
_cell.length_a   1.000
_cell.length_b   1.000
_cell.length_c   1.000
_cell.angle_alpha   90.00
_cell.angle_beta   90.00
_cell.angle_gamma   90.00
#
_symmetry.space_group_name_H-M   'P 1'
#
loop_
_entity.id
_entity.type
_entity.pdbx_description
1 polymer ?
#
loop_
_entity_poly.entity_id
_entity_poly.type
_entity_poly.pdbx_seq_one_letter_code
_entity_poly.pdbx_strand_id
1 'polypeptide(L)'
;HEALNVASVWNLPVLFCIENNGYGLSTPTSEQYNCKSLADRGVGYGMESHIIEGNNVLEVFSKVDVIAKSVRQNPRPVLIEFKTFRMRGHEEASGTKYVSKELFDLWKKKDPLSNFENYLIETNDITLSDIEKFKISFANEIKEGLQRAFDEPEIIPNLDTELSDVYKYFDYLLSATQATSKKENIRLVDAISQGLRQSMESHSDLVIMGQDIAEYGGVFKITENFVEQFGKERVRNTPICESAIVEAAMGLSIAGVKSIVEMQFADFVSSGFNPVVNYLAKSHYRWGQAADVVIRMPCGAGVAAGPFHSQTNEAWFTKTPGLKVVYPAFPYDAKGLLATAINDPNPVLFFEHKALYRSIRQDVPVDYYTLPLGVASRIKEGTDVTIITYGAAVHWALETLDKNPHISADLIDLRCLQPLDFKSVLTSVKKTNKAIILQEDSLFGSIASDISSHLMEQAFEFLDAPVKRVASIETPIPFASALEQQYLAKINFEHELKNILDY
;
A
#
# COMPACT_ATOMS: atom_id res chain seq x y z
N HIS A 1 -12.90 8.22 10.31
CA HIS A 1 -14.01 8.85 9.59
C HIS A 1 -14.31 8.11 8.28
N GLU A 2 -13.33 7.88 7.42
CA GLU A 2 -13.51 7.18 6.15
C GLU A 2 -14.04 5.76 6.34
N ALA A 3 -13.48 4.99 7.28
CA ALA A 3 -13.93 3.63 7.59
C ALA A 3 -15.40 3.58 8.04
N LEU A 4 -15.86 4.54 8.87
CA LEU A 4 -17.26 4.67 9.27
C LEU A 4 -18.16 4.91 8.05
N ASN A 5 -17.73 5.83 7.16
CA ASN A 5 -18.49 6.15 5.95
C ASN A 5 -18.58 4.96 5.00
N VAL A 6 -17.47 4.28 4.73
CA VAL A 6 -17.43 3.07 3.88
C VAL A 6 -18.34 1.98 4.44
N ALA A 7 -18.25 1.71 5.75
CA ALA A 7 -19.08 0.71 6.40
C ALA A 7 -20.58 1.03 6.27
N SER A 8 -20.95 2.31 6.40
CA SER A 8 -22.32 2.77 6.24
C SER A 8 -22.82 2.61 4.81
N VAL A 9 -22.05 3.10 3.82
CA VAL A 9 -22.43 3.01 2.40
C VAL A 9 -22.58 1.55 1.93
N TRP A 10 -21.75 0.64 2.45
CA TRP A 10 -21.79 -0.76 2.08
C TRP A 10 -22.67 -1.63 2.99
N ASN A 11 -23.32 -1.03 4.00
CA ASN A 11 -24.12 -1.75 5.00
C ASN A 11 -23.38 -2.93 5.66
N LEU A 12 -22.11 -2.69 6.02
CA LEU A 12 -21.28 -3.74 6.62
C LEU A 12 -21.75 -4.09 8.04
N PRO A 13 -21.80 -5.38 8.42
CA PRO A 13 -22.20 -5.83 9.75
C PRO A 13 -21.06 -5.63 10.77
N VAL A 14 -20.72 -4.38 11.07
CA VAL A 14 -19.60 -4.00 11.93
C VAL A 14 -20.09 -3.22 13.15
N LEU A 15 -19.57 -3.55 14.33
CA LEU A 15 -19.73 -2.78 15.55
C LEU A 15 -18.45 -1.96 15.77
N PHE A 16 -18.54 -0.63 15.65
CA PHE A 16 -17.46 0.29 16.00
C PHE A 16 -17.55 0.63 17.47
N CYS A 17 -16.67 0.08 18.28
CA CYS A 17 -16.64 0.28 19.72
C CYS A 17 -15.59 1.33 20.08
N ILE A 18 -16.05 2.44 20.71
CA ILE A 18 -15.19 3.51 21.20
C ILE A 18 -15.13 3.43 22.72
N GLU A 19 -13.99 3.06 23.26
CA GLU A 19 -13.72 3.13 24.70
C GLU A 19 -13.30 4.58 25.07
N ASN A 20 -14.30 5.42 25.34
CA ASN A 20 -14.07 6.81 25.70
C ASN A 20 -13.64 6.93 27.17
N ASN A 21 -12.33 6.96 27.38
CA ASN A 21 -11.72 7.03 28.70
C ASN A 21 -11.42 8.47 29.17
N GLY A 22 -11.92 9.49 28.47
CA GLY A 22 -11.78 10.91 28.80
C GLY A 22 -10.49 11.57 28.35
N TYR A 23 -9.53 10.82 27.82
CA TYR A 23 -8.21 11.34 27.43
C TYR A 23 -7.67 10.69 26.15
N GLY A 24 -6.98 11.49 25.32
CA GLY A 24 -6.05 10.99 24.31
C GLY A 24 -4.62 11.23 24.80
N LEU A 25 -3.93 10.17 25.24
CA LEU A 25 -2.71 10.26 26.03
C LEU A 25 -2.95 11.07 27.34
N SER A 26 -2.51 12.32 27.38
CA SER A 26 -2.72 13.27 28.49
C SER A 26 -3.68 14.42 28.14
N THR A 27 -4.09 14.56 26.87
CA THR A 27 -4.97 15.64 26.44
C THR A 27 -6.43 15.25 26.71
N PRO A 28 -7.18 16.07 27.45
CA PRO A 28 -8.57 15.76 27.76
C PRO A 28 -9.45 15.81 26.50
N THR A 29 -10.53 15.05 26.49
CA THR A 29 -11.45 14.98 25.35
C THR A 29 -12.09 16.32 25.00
N SER A 30 -12.24 17.23 25.94
CA SER A 30 -12.70 18.60 25.72
C SER A 30 -11.80 19.44 24.78
N GLU A 31 -10.54 19.04 24.61
CA GLU A 31 -9.61 19.65 23.69
C GLU A 31 -9.47 18.84 22.37
N GLN A 32 -10.19 17.74 22.23
CA GLN A 32 -10.09 16.87 21.06
C GLN A 32 -11.33 16.89 20.17
N TYR A 33 -12.50 17.13 20.73
CA TYR A 33 -13.74 17.22 19.98
C TYR A 33 -14.77 18.09 20.72
N ASN A 34 -15.71 18.65 19.96
CA ASN A 34 -16.73 19.57 20.46
C ASN A 34 -18.16 18.96 20.47
N CYS A 35 -18.35 17.73 20.01
CA CYS A 35 -19.63 17.04 20.14
C CYS A 35 -19.86 16.59 21.59
N LYS A 36 -21.13 16.44 22.00
CA LYS A 36 -21.47 16.00 23.36
C LYS A 36 -21.03 14.57 23.63
N SER A 37 -21.07 13.73 22.61
CA SER A 37 -20.72 12.33 22.64
C SER A 37 -20.04 11.93 21.32
N LEU A 38 -19.10 11.01 21.36
CA LEU A 38 -18.53 10.44 20.14
C LEU A 38 -19.56 9.61 19.36
N ALA A 39 -20.58 9.08 20.03
CA ALA A 39 -21.71 8.41 19.39
C ALA A 39 -22.50 9.34 18.46
N ASP A 40 -22.53 10.67 18.73
CA ASP A 40 -23.21 11.66 17.88
C ASP A 40 -22.67 11.69 16.45
N ARG A 41 -21.42 11.27 16.25
CA ARG A 41 -20.79 11.17 14.91
C ARG A 41 -21.47 10.15 14.01
N GLY A 42 -22.10 9.10 14.59
CA GLY A 42 -22.83 8.10 13.83
C GLY A 42 -23.96 8.70 12.99
N VAL A 43 -24.66 9.74 13.52
CA VAL A 43 -25.72 10.43 12.80
C VAL A 43 -25.23 11.04 11.49
N GLY A 44 -24.01 11.63 11.48
CA GLY A 44 -23.42 12.21 10.29
C GLY A 44 -23.10 11.19 9.18
N TYR A 45 -22.99 9.90 9.52
CA TYR A 45 -22.78 8.79 8.58
C TYR A 45 -24.06 7.96 8.34
N GLY A 46 -25.22 8.38 8.87
CA GLY A 46 -26.45 7.61 8.77
C GLY A 46 -26.42 6.29 9.54
N MET A 47 -25.59 6.18 10.58
CA MET A 47 -25.41 4.98 11.39
C MET A 47 -26.25 5.04 12.67
N GLU A 48 -26.76 3.88 13.08
CA GLU A 48 -27.26 3.66 14.44
C GLU A 48 -26.12 3.85 15.45
N SER A 49 -26.40 4.53 16.57
CA SER A 49 -25.38 4.77 17.60
C SER A 49 -25.93 4.66 19.02
N HIS A 50 -25.08 4.20 19.94
CA HIS A 50 -25.43 3.98 21.34
C HIS A 50 -24.34 4.51 22.27
N ILE A 51 -24.78 4.93 23.48
CA ILE A 51 -23.90 5.24 24.62
C ILE A 51 -24.17 4.19 25.70
N ILE A 52 -23.12 3.57 26.22
CA ILE A 52 -23.20 2.53 27.25
C ILE A 52 -22.24 2.87 28.39
N GLU A 53 -22.67 2.63 29.65
CA GLU A 53 -21.76 2.67 30.82
C GLU A 53 -20.75 1.53 30.71
N GLY A 54 -19.54 1.85 30.27
CA GLY A 54 -18.49 0.85 29.94
C GLY A 54 -17.94 0.09 31.12
N ASN A 55 -18.17 0.58 32.37
CA ASN A 55 -17.72 -0.09 33.59
C ASN A 55 -18.78 -1.02 34.21
N ASN A 56 -19.98 -1.11 33.65
CA ASN A 56 -21.00 -2.06 34.06
C ASN A 56 -21.03 -3.26 33.11
N VAL A 57 -20.36 -4.36 33.49
CA VAL A 57 -20.20 -5.54 32.64
C VAL A 57 -21.55 -6.18 32.23
N LEU A 58 -22.53 -6.17 33.08
CA LEU A 58 -23.85 -6.75 32.79
C LEU A 58 -24.62 -5.89 31.78
N GLU A 59 -24.56 -4.59 31.92
CA GLU A 59 -25.14 -3.64 30.95
C GLU A 59 -24.44 -3.76 29.58
N VAL A 60 -23.11 -3.78 29.57
CA VAL A 60 -22.30 -3.95 28.34
C VAL A 60 -22.68 -5.26 27.65
N PHE A 61 -22.67 -6.38 28.39
CA PHE A 61 -23.00 -7.70 27.84
C PHE A 61 -24.42 -7.73 27.24
N SER A 62 -25.43 -7.31 28.00
CA SER A 62 -26.83 -7.38 27.57
C SER A 62 -27.10 -6.49 26.34
N LYS A 63 -26.60 -5.25 26.33
CA LYS A 63 -26.77 -4.31 25.20
C LYS A 63 -26.04 -4.75 23.95
N VAL A 64 -24.77 -5.15 24.10
CA VAL A 64 -23.97 -5.61 22.95
C VAL A 64 -24.52 -6.89 22.34
N ASP A 65 -25.01 -7.83 23.16
CA ASP A 65 -25.65 -9.08 22.69
C ASP A 65 -26.90 -8.77 21.83
N VAL A 66 -27.77 -7.87 22.29
CA VAL A 66 -28.96 -7.46 21.55
C VAL A 66 -28.57 -6.78 20.22
N ILE A 67 -27.62 -5.83 20.25
CA ILE A 67 -27.15 -5.14 19.06
C ILE A 67 -26.52 -6.12 18.07
N ALA A 68 -25.62 -6.99 18.54
CA ALA A 68 -24.94 -7.97 17.70
C ALA A 68 -25.91 -8.95 17.03
N LYS A 69 -26.89 -9.45 17.75
CA LYS A 69 -27.98 -10.31 17.21
C LYS A 69 -28.77 -9.56 16.12
N SER A 70 -29.12 -8.30 16.37
CA SER A 70 -29.84 -7.45 15.41
C SER A 70 -29.01 -7.18 14.14
N VAL A 71 -27.72 -6.90 14.28
CA VAL A 71 -26.81 -6.65 13.16
C VAL A 71 -26.60 -7.91 12.30
N ARG A 72 -26.57 -9.11 12.91
CA ARG A 72 -26.53 -10.37 12.16
C ARG A 72 -27.80 -10.64 11.35
N GLN A 73 -28.96 -10.24 11.86
CA GLN A 73 -30.24 -10.39 11.16
C GLN A 73 -30.47 -9.33 10.09
N ASN A 74 -30.01 -8.12 10.34
CA ASN A 74 -30.11 -6.98 9.43
C ASN A 74 -28.74 -6.28 9.34
N PRO A 75 -27.89 -6.68 8.37
CA PRO A 75 -26.53 -6.16 8.22
C PRO A 75 -26.47 -4.64 8.11
N ARG A 76 -25.81 -4.01 9.05
CA ARG A 76 -25.56 -2.56 9.10
C ARG A 76 -24.46 -2.25 10.10
N PRO A 77 -23.70 -1.15 9.95
CA PRO A 77 -22.75 -0.74 10.97
C PRO A 77 -23.46 -0.04 12.14
N VAL A 78 -22.92 -0.23 13.33
CA VAL A 78 -23.38 0.42 14.56
C VAL A 78 -22.19 1.04 15.28
N LEU A 79 -22.33 2.28 15.73
CA LEU A 79 -21.34 2.99 16.54
C LEU A 79 -21.71 2.92 18.02
N ILE A 80 -20.84 2.39 18.86
CA ILE A 80 -21.06 2.26 20.30
C ILE A 80 -19.97 3.03 21.03
N GLU A 81 -20.37 3.99 21.88
CA GLU A 81 -19.48 4.68 22.80
C GLU A 81 -19.63 4.11 24.21
N PHE A 82 -18.57 3.49 24.71
CA PHE A 82 -18.47 3.04 26.09
C PHE A 82 -17.84 4.14 26.95
N LYS A 83 -18.58 4.65 27.91
CA LYS A 83 -18.07 5.62 28.91
C LYS A 83 -17.25 4.85 29.94
N THR A 84 -15.95 5.09 29.95
CA THR A 84 -15.02 4.42 30.85
C THR A 84 -13.93 5.39 31.33
N PHE A 85 -12.93 4.86 32.03
CA PHE A 85 -11.80 5.67 32.52
C PHE A 85 -10.52 4.83 32.63
N ARG A 86 -9.41 5.43 32.25
CA ARG A 86 -8.10 4.81 32.41
C ARG A 86 -7.49 5.17 33.75
N MET A 87 -7.43 4.21 34.70
CA MET A 87 -6.88 4.40 36.05
C MET A 87 -5.35 4.52 36.11
N ARG A 88 -4.64 4.11 35.04
CA ARG A 88 -3.18 4.19 34.93
C ARG A 88 -2.76 5.20 33.88
N GLY A 89 -1.46 5.51 33.81
CA GLY A 89 -0.88 6.27 32.71
C GLY A 89 -1.10 5.60 31.35
N HIS A 90 -0.86 6.32 30.28
CA HIS A 90 -0.95 5.75 28.92
C HIS A 90 0.01 4.58 28.76
N GLU A 91 1.19 4.69 29.32
CA GLU A 91 2.19 3.67 29.49
C GLU A 91 2.76 3.74 30.92
N GLU A 92 3.47 2.72 31.39
CA GLU A 92 3.98 2.69 32.77
C GLU A 92 4.90 3.87 33.10
N ALA A 93 5.66 4.38 32.12
CA ALA A 93 6.59 5.50 32.33
C ALA A 93 5.89 6.88 32.38
N SER A 94 4.67 7.03 31.82
CA SER A 94 4.06 8.36 31.65
C SER A 94 3.40 8.94 32.89
N GLY A 95 3.07 8.12 33.89
CA GLY A 95 2.38 8.55 35.10
C GLY A 95 0.99 9.14 34.87
N THR A 96 0.41 9.77 35.90
CA THR A 96 -0.97 10.27 35.88
C THR A 96 -1.13 11.69 36.44
N LYS A 97 -0.06 12.48 36.50
CA LYS A 97 -0.05 13.84 37.13
C LYS A 97 -1.04 14.83 36.50
N TYR A 98 -1.48 14.57 35.25
CA TYR A 98 -2.45 15.40 34.53
C TYR A 98 -3.91 15.12 34.91
N VAL A 99 -4.18 14.12 35.74
CA VAL A 99 -5.53 13.74 36.18
C VAL A 99 -5.74 14.18 37.63
N SER A 100 -6.88 14.79 37.95
CA SER A 100 -7.17 15.23 39.32
C SER A 100 -7.50 14.03 40.23
N LYS A 101 -7.21 14.21 41.51
CA LYS A 101 -7.49 13.19 42.54
C LYS A 101 -8.98 12.90 42.64
N GLU A 102 -9.81 13.94 42.55
CA GLU A 102 -11.27 13.85 42.63
C GLU A 102 -11.83 12.96 41.52
N LEU A 103 -11.24 13.04 40.31
CA LEU A 103 -11.63 12.21 39.18
C LEU A 103 -11.25 10.74 39.41
N PHE A 104 -10.06 10.48 39.96
CA PHE A 104 -9.70 9.13 40.38
C PHE A 104 -10.63 8.55 41.44
N ASP A 105 -10.97 9.33 42.46
CA ASP A 105 -11.85 8.91 43.54
C ASP A 105 -13.27 8.62 43.05
N LEU A 106 -13.73 9.39 42.04
CA LEU A 106 -15.00 9.15 41.38
C LEU A 106 -15.01 7.80 40.62
N TRP A 107 -14.00 7.58 39.77
CA TRP A 107 -13.94 6.39 38.91
C TRP A 107 -13.56 5.12 39.67
N LYS A 108 -12.82 5.23 40.79
CA LYS A 108 -12.55 4.11 41.69
C LYS A 108 -13.85 3.46 42.23
N LYS A 109 -14.89 4.28 42.47
CA LYS A 109 -16.20 3.76 42.89
C LYS A 109 -16.94 3.02 41.77
N LYS A 110 -16.54 3.26 40.50
CA LYS A 110 -17.06 2.63 39.30
C LYS A 110 -16.14 1.53 38.77
N ASP A 111 -15.21 1.04 39.58
CA ASP A 111 -14.30 -0.04 39.16
C ASP A 111 -15.08 -1.27 38.71
N PRO A 112 -14.92 -1.74 37.45
CA PRO A 112 -15.76 -2.80 36.90
C PRO A 112 -15.53 -4.12 37.57
N LEU A 113 -14.31 -4.44 37.99
CA LEU A 113 -13.97 -5.72 38.61
C LEU A 113 -14.53 -5.79 40.02
N SER A 114 -14.23 -4.80 40.87
CA SER A 114 -14.71 -4.78 42.26
C SER A 114 -16.25 -4.75 42.36
N ASN A 115 -16.91 -3.98 41.46
CA ASN A 115 -18.35 -3.93 41.46
C ASN A 115 -18.97 -5.25 41.00
N PHE A 116 -18.38 -5.94 40.04
CA PHE A 116 -18.86 -7.23 39.61
C PHE A 116 -18.59 -8.35 40.62
N GLU A 117 -17.42 -8.35 41.27
CA GLU A 117 -17.13 -9.26 42.39
C GLU A 117 -18.23 -9.14 43.51
N ASN A 118 -18.52 -7.88 43.93
CA ASN A 118 -19.54 -7.62 44.92
C ASN A 118 -20.92 -8.11 44.47
N TYR A 119 -21.32 -7.82 43.24
CA TYR A 119 -22.60 -8.29 42.68
C TYR A 119 -22.74 -9.83 42.74
N LEU A 120 -21.67 -10.54 42.28
CA LEU A 120 -21.70 -12.04 42.30
C LEU A 120 -21.75 -12.61 43.69
N ILE A 121 -21.15 -11.94 44.71
CA ILE A 121 -21.24 -12.34 46.10
C ILE A 121 -22.64 -12.10 46.64
N GLU A 122 -23.22 -10.92 46.38
CA GLU A 122 -24.59 -10.54 46.83
C GLU A 122 -25.65 -11.44 46.23
N THR A 123 -25.48 -11.90 45.01
CA THR A 123 -26.39 -12.85 44.33
C THR A 123 -26.14 -14.31 44.71
N ASN A 124 -25.09 -14.58 45.49
CA ASN A 124 -24.61 -15.91 45.88
C ASN A 124 -24.19 -16.80 44.69
N ASP A 125 -23.75 -16.21 43.59
CA ASP A 125 -23.21 -16.94 42.44
C ASP A 125 -21.79 -17.44 42.68
N ILE A 126 -20.99 -16.70 43.49
CA ILE A 126 -19.64 -17.08 43.92
C ILE A 126 -19.40 -16.71 45.39
N THR A 127 -18.38 -17.29 45.99
CA THR A 127 -17.92 -16.99 47.36
C THR A 127 -16.63 -16.21 47.35
N LEU A 128 -16.29 -15.54 48.46
CA LEU A 128 -14.97 -14.92 48.66
C LEU A 128 -13.82 -15.93 48.47
N SER A 129 -14.06 -17.21 48.89
CA SER A 129 -13.08 -18.28 48.69
C SER A 129 -12.84 -18.57 47.20
N ASP A 130 -13.84 -18.45 46.37
CA ASP A 130 -13.69 -18.68 44.94
C ASP A 130 -12.94 -17.52 44.26
N ILE A 131 -13.17 -16.28 44.69
CA ILE A 131 -12.39 -15.11 44.24
C ILE A 131 -10.91 -15.29 44.57
N GLU A 132 -10.58 -15.72 45.81
CA GLU A 132 -9.17 -15.97 46.17
C GLU A 132 -8.54 -17.11 45.35
N LYS A 133 -9.29 -18.18 45.08
CA LYS A 133 -8.82 -19.26 44.17
C LYS A 133 -8.49 -18.72 42.77
N PHE A 134 -9.36 -17.87 42.20
CA PHE A 134 -9.11 -17.24 40.89
C PHE A 134 -7.85 -16.37 40.93
N LYS A 135 -7.69 -15.51 41.94
CA LYS A 135 -6.50 -14.66 42.10
C LYS A 135 -5.22 -15.49 42.19
N ILE A 136 -5.23 -16.58 42.99
CA ILE A 136 -4.08 -17.48 43.12
C ILE A 136 -3.81 -18.20 41.78
N SER A 137 -4.83 -18.66 41.08
CA SER A 137 -4.70 -19.33 39.79
C SER A 137 -4.06 -18.40 38.76
N PHE A 138 -4.58 -17.18 38.61
CA PHE A 138 -4.00 -16.20 37.68
C PHE A 138 -2.58 -15.77 38.04
N ALA A 139 -2.29 -15.59 39.35
CA ALA A 139 -0.93 -15.26 39.79
C ALA A 139 0.07 -16.39 39.44
N ASN A 140 -0.34 -17.65 39.60
CA ASN A 140 0.51 -18.78 39.22
C ASN A 140 0.70 -18.88 37.71
N GLU A 141 -0.38 -18.72 36.91
CA GLU A 141 -0.29 -18.73 35.45
C GLU A 141 0.63 -17.64 34.91
N ILE A 142 0.52 -16.41 35.47
CA ILE A 142 1.41 -15.31 35.12
C ILE A 142 2.86 -15.63 35.48
N LYS A 143 3.08 -16.18 36.70
CA LYS A 143 4.42 -16.55 37.16
C LYS A 143 5.06 -17.61 36.27
N GLU A 144 4.31 -18.65 35.91
CA GLU A 144 4.78 -19.72 35.04
C GLU A 144 5.03 -19.21 33.62
N GLY A 145 4.17 -18.32 33.10
CA GLY A 145 4.34 -17.67 31.79
C GLY A 145 5.59 -16.80 31.73
N LEU A 146 5.83 -16.00 32.79
CA LEU A 146 7.06 -15.18 32.91
C LEU A 146 8.29 -16.06 33.00
N GLN A 147 8.24 -17.16 33.80
CA GLN A 147 9.39 -18.06 33.92
C GLN A 147 9.74 -18.69 32.58
N ARG A 148 8.72 -19.17 31.81
CA ARG A 148 8.97 -19.68 30.46
C ARG A 148 9.63 -18.65 29.54
N ALA A 149 9.16 -17.40 29.60
CA ALA A 149 9.76 -16.31 28.79
C ALA A 149 11.20 -15.99 29.18
N PHE A 150 11.55 -16.06 30.50
CA PHE A 150 12.90 -15.84 30.97
C PHE A 150 13.85 -17.03 30.71
N ASP A 151 13.27 -18.24 30.55
CA ASP A 151 14.06 -19.45 30.27
C ASP A 151 14.33 -19.61 28.76
N GLU A 152 13.67 -18.78 27.88
CA GLU A 152 13.97 -18.76 26.44
C GLU A 152 15.44 -18.27 26.21
N PRO A 153 16.15 -18.86 25.24
CA PRO A 153 17.48 -18.41 24.90
C PRO A 153 17.48 -16.96 24.39
N GLU A 154 18.54 -16.24 24.64
CA GLU A 154 18.72 -14.90 24.06
C GLU A 154 18.70 -14.95 22.53
N ILE A 155 18.07 -13.96 21.93
CA ILE A 155 18.00 -13.83 20.48
C ILE A 155 19.41 -13.60 19.93
N ILE A 156 19.85 -14.47 19.02
CA ILE A 156 21.11 -14.31 18.29
C ILE A 156 20.79 -13.55 16.98
N PRO A 157 21.30 -12.32 16.80
CA PRO A 157 21.07 -11.55 15.58
C PRO A 157 21.58 -12.30 14.34
N ASN A 158 20.77 -12.34 13.29
CA ASN A 158 21.13 -12.93 12.00
C ASN A 158 20.62 -12.02 10.87
N LEU A 159 21.55 -11.41 10.14
CA LEU A 159 21.22 -10.45 9.09
C LEU A 159 20.40 -11.08 7.94
N ASP A 160 20.71 -12.31 7.56
CA ASP A 160 19.99 -12.98 6.47
C ASP A 160 18.53 -13.25 6.85
N THR A 161 18.28 -13.64 8.09
CA THR A 161 16.92 -13.80 8.63
C THR A 161 16.19 -12.46 8.64
N GLU A 162 16.81 -11.40 9.17
CA GLU A 162 16.20 -10.06 9.21
C GLU A 162 15.82 -9.55 7.81
N LEU A 163 16.69 -9.76 6.82
CA LEU A 163 16.42 -9.34 5.45
C LEU A 163 15.34 -10.21 4.78
N SER A 164 15.34 -11.53 5.03
CA SER A 164 14.34 -12.43 4.46
C SER A 164 12.95 -12.22 5.04
N ASP A 165 12.83 -11.80 6.29
CA ASP A 165 11.58 -11.57 6.99
C ASP A 165 10.83 -10.30 6.52
N VAL A 166 11.51 -9.43 5.76
CA VAL A 166 10.87 -8.22 5.19
C VAL A 166 9.74 -8.59 4.23
N TYR A 167 9.90 -9.68 3.46
CA TYR A 167 8.91 -10.11 2.47
C TYR A 167 8.51 -11.56 2.71
N LYS A 168 7.23 -11.87 2.52
CA LYS A 168 6.83 -13.27 2.38
C LYS A 168 7.45 -13.84 1.12
N TYR A 169 8.10 -15.00 1.26
CA TYR A 169 8.77 -15.65 0.14
C TYR A 169 7.83 -15.93 -1.03
N PHE A 170 8.26 -15.58 -2.23
CA PHE A 170 7.59 -15.88 -3.48
C PHE A 170 8.62 -16.10 -4.58
N ASP A 171 8.58 -17.27 -5.24
CA ASP A 171 9.50 -17.60 -6.32
C ASP A 171 8.94 -17.17 -7.67
N TYR A 172 9.40 -16.04 -8.17
CA TYR A 172 8.97 -15.49 -9.46
C TYR A 172 9.36 -16.34 -10.66
N LEU A 173 10.52 -17.03 -10.60
CA LEU A 173 11.00 -17.82 -11.73
C LEU A 173 10.20 -19.11 -11.88
N LEU A 174 9.84 -19.75 -10.76
CA LEU A 174 8.99 -20.94 -10.76
C LEU A 174 7.52 -20.61 -11.07
N SER A 175 7.06 -19.43 -10.73
CA SER A 175 5.69 -18.98 -11.01
C SER A 175 5.52 -18.31 -12.37
N ALA A 176 6.60 -18.04 -13.10
CA ALA A 176 6.53 -17.49 -14.46
C ALA A 176 5.88 -18.48 -15.43
N THR A 177 4.85 -18.04 -16.12
CA THR A 177 4.15 -18.84 -17.13
C THR A 177 4.43 -18.28 -18.52
N GLN A 178 4.64 -19.19 -19.49
CA GLN A 178 4.86 -18.79 -20.88
C GLN A 178 3.55 -18.76 -21.64
N ALA A 179 3.32 -17.68 -22.38
CA ALA A 179 2.23 -17.61 -23.32
C ALA A 179 2.56 -18.42 -24.59
N THR A 180 1.63 -19.21 -25.05
CA THR A 180 1.88 -20.23 -26.07
C THR A 180 1.45 -19.85 -27.48
N SER A 181 0.74 -18.71 -27.71
CA SER A 181 -0.06 -18.70 -28.92
C SER A 181 -0.28 -17.33 -29.59
N LYS A 182 -1.44 -17.19 -30.14
CA LYS A 182 -1.95 -16.04 -30.90
C LYS A 182 -1.63 -14.72 -30.18
N LYS A 183 -1.15 -13.76 -30.95
CA LYS A 183 -0.93 -12.39 -30.50
C LYS A 183 -1.93 -11.44 -31.12
N GLU A 184 -2.25 -10.38 -30.39
CA GLU A 184 -3.08 -9.28 -30.87
C GLU A 184 -2.35 -7.94 -30.66
N ASN A 185 -2.43 -7.05 -31.65
CA ASN A 185 -1.83 -5.72 -31.54
C ASN A 185 -2.74 -4.81 -30.72
N ILE A 186 -2.42 -4.67 -29.43
CA ILE A 186 -3.26 -3.94 -28.45
C ILE A 186 -2.48 -2.79 -27.81
N ARG A 187 -3.25 -1.81 -27.30
CA ARG A 187 -2.68 -0.65 -26.55
C ARG A 187 -2.29 -1.08 -25.14
N LEU A 188 -1.48 -0.24 -24.48
CA LEU A 188 -1.10 -0.47 -23.07
C LEU A 188 -2.34 -0.60 -22.16
N VAL A 189 -3.32 0.29 -22.32
CA VAL A 189 -4.56 0.27 -21.53
C VAL A 189 -5.38 -1.01 -21.75
N ASP A 190 -5.41 -1.52 -22.98
CA ASP A 190 -6.12 -2.76 -23.32
C ASP A 190 -5.40 -3.99 -22.73
N ALA A 191 -4.06 -3.98 -22.71
CA ALA A 191 -3.25 -5.04 -22.11
C ALA A 191 -3.45 -5.13 -20.58
N ILE A 192 -3.52 -3.99 -19.90
CA ILE A 192 -3.84 -3.91 -18.47
C ILE A 192 -5.25 -4.44 -18.21
N SER A 193 -6.25 -3.98 -18.97
CA SER A 193 -7.63 -4.47 -18.86
C SER A 193 -7.74 -5.98 -19.09
N GLN A 194 -7.05 -6.50 -20.11
CA GLN A 194 -7.02 -7.94 -20.40
C GLN A 194 -6.34 -8.74 -19.26
N GLY A 195 -5.21 -8.24 -18.72
CA GLY A 195 -4.54 -8.86 -17.58
C GLY A 195 -5.40 -8.91 -16.32
N LEU A 196 -6.10 -7.82 -16.01
CA LEU A 196 -7.05 -7.77 -14.89
C LEU A 196 -8.20 -8.75 -15.07
N ARG A 197 -8.83 -8.76 -16.25
CA ARG A 197 -9.94 -9.67 -16.57
C ARG A 197 -9.54 -11.11 -16.39
N GLN A 198 -8.43 -11.52 -16.97
CA GLN A 198 -7.92 -12.89 -16.86
C GLN A 198 -7.53 -13.27 -15.42
N SER A 199 -6.99 -12.32 -14.66
CA SER A 199 -6.71 -12.54 -13.24
C SER A 199 -8.00 -12.72 -12.43
N MET A 200 -9.06 -11.96 -12.72
CA MET A 200 -10.37 -12.15 -12.08
C MET A 200 -11.05 -13.47 -12.48
N GLU A 201 -10.80 -13.97 -13.68
CA GLU A 201 -11.25 -15.29 -14.12
C GLU A 201 -10.50 -16.41 -13.40
N SER A 202 -9.19 -16.22 -13.15
CA SER A 202 -8.32 -17.20 -12.49
C SER A 202 -8.51 -17.23 -10.97
N HIS A 203 -8.88 -16.11 -10.35
CA HIS A 203 -9.08 -15.96 -8.92
C HIS A 203 -10.55 -15.58 -8.64
N SER A 204 -11.35 -16.56 -8.24
CA SER A 204 -12.79 -16.37 -8.01
C SER A 204 -13.13 -15.42 -6.86
N ASP A 205 -12.21 -15.23 -5.93
CA ASP A 205 -12.30 -14.37 -4.74
C ASP A 205 -11.65 -13.00 -4.92
N LEU A 206 -11.00 -12.72 -6.07
CA LEU A 206 -10.35 -11.43 -6.32
C LEU A 206 -11.37 -10.30 -6.40
N VAL A 207 -11.17 -9.26 -5.58
CA VAL A 207 -12.00 -8.04 -5.53
C VAL A 207 -11.21 -6.86 -6.07
N ILE A 208 -11.81 -6.06 -6.94
CA ILE A 208 -11.28 -4.77 -7.39
C ILE A 208 -12.11 -3.65 -6.75
N MET A 209 -11.44 -2.69 -6.11
CA MET A 209 -12.08 -1.53 -5.47
C MET A 209 -11.44 -0.23 -5.94
N GLY A 210 -12.24 0.81 -6.06
CA GLY A 210 -11.79 2.14 -6.41
C GLY A 210 -12.95 3.08 -6.71
N GLN A 211 -12.63 4.32 -7.01
CA GLN A 211 -13.63 5.32 -7.38
C GLN A 211 -14.00 5.16 -8.86
N ASP A 212 -15.29 5.16 -9.16
CA ASP A 212 -15.87 5.09 -10.53
C ASP A 212 -15.49 3.84 -11.34
N ILE A 213 -14.95 2.80 -10.72
CA ILE A 213 -14.45 1.60 -11.45
C ILE A 213 -15.54 0.60 -11.84
N ALA A 214 -16.71 0.66 -11.20
CA ALA A 214 -17.81 -0.26 -11.46
C ALA A 214 -18.54 0.09 -12.78
N GLU A 215 -19.76 0.61 -12.71
CA GLU A 215 -20.60 0.85 -13.91
C GLU A 215 -19.98 1.83 -14.90
N TYR A 216 -19.20 2.81 -14.42
CA TYR A 216 -18.51 3.76 -15.30
C TYR A 216 -17.30 3.14 -16.00
N GLY A 217 -16.71 2.08 -15.42
CA GLY A 217 -15.54 1.37 -15.97
C GLY A 217 -14.20 2.07 -15.76
N GLY A 218 -14.13 2.96 -14.76
CA GLY A 218 -12.93 3.75 -14.45
C GLY A 218 -12.70 4.94 -15.38
N VAL A 219 -11.90 5.91 -14.93
CA VAL A 219 -11.56 7.13 -15.71
C VAL A 219 -10.91 6.78 -17.06
N PHE A 220 -10.13 5.73 -17.12
CA PHE A 220 -9.42 5.29 -18.32
C PHE A 220 -10.08 4.12 -19.05
N LYS A 221 -11.26 3.65 -18.57
CA LYS A 221 -12.04 2.54 -19.14
C LYS A 221 -11.35 1.18 -19.07
N ILE A 222 -10.52 0.99 -18.04
CA ILE A 222 -9.79 -0.27 -17.83
C ILE A 222 -10.73 -1.37 -17.34
N THR A 223 -11.72 -1.01 -16.49
CA THR A 223 -12.70 -1.95 -15.90
C THR A 223 -14.07 -1.90 -16.60
N GLU A 224 -14.11 -1.41 -17.85
CA GLU A 224 -15.35 -1.36 -18.63
C GLU A 224 -15.93 -2.76 -18.83
N ASN A 225 -17.25 -2.93 -18.56
CA ASN A 225 -18.00 -4.19 -18.59
C ASN A 225 -17.55 -5.25 -17.54
N PHE A 226 -16.77 -4.88 -16.53
CA PHE A 226 -16.36 -5.83 -15.48
C PHE A 226 -17.50 -6.15 -14.51
N VAL A 227 -18.35 -5.18 -14.20
CA VAL A 227 -19.52 -5.40 -13.33
C VAL A 227 -20.48 -6.42 -13.94
N GLU A 228 -20.71 -6.34 -15.25
CA GLU A 228 -21.58 -7.28 -15.96
C GLU A 228 -21.02 -8.70 -15.94
N GLN A 229 -19.70 -8.83 -15.99
CA GLN A 229 -19.02 -10.13 -16.02
C GLN A 229 -18.83 -10.74 -14.64
N PHE A 230 -18.44 -9.93 -13.65
CA PHE A 230 -17.98 -10.40 -12.34
C PHE A 230 -18.90 -10.01 -11.18
N GLY A 231 -19.86 -9.12 -11.40
CA GLY A 231 -20.79 -8.65 -10.38
C GLY A 231 -20.23 -7.54 -9.47
N LYS A 232 -21.14 -6.81 -8.83
CA LYS A 232 -20.82 -5.67 -7.95
C LYS A 232 -20.06 -6.06 -6.69
N GLU A 233 -20.17 -7.30 -6.25
CA GLU A 233 -19.45 -7.79 -5.06
C GLU A 233 -17.95 -7.90 -5.32
N ARG A 234 -17.55 -8.10 -6.57
CA ARG A 234 -16.16 -8.22 -6.98
C ARG A 234 -15.60 -6.98 -7.67
N VAL A 235 -16.45 -6.09 -8.19
CA VAL A 235 -16.05 -4.82 -8.82
C VAL A 235 -16.80 -3.69 -8.12
N ARG A 236 -16.14 -3.06 -7.17
CA ARG A 236 -16.80 -2.19 -6.19
C ARG A 236 -16.41 -0.73 -6.34
N ASN A 237 -17.39 0.14 -6.54
CA ASN A 237 -17.19 1.56 -6.30
C ASN A 237 -16.98 1.81 -4.81
N THR A 238 -16.06 2.72 -4.49
CA THR A 238 -15.86 3.24 -3.15
C THR A 238 -16.33 4.68 -3.06
N PRO A 239 -16.65 5.18 -1.86
CA PRO A 239 -16.61 6.62 -1.61
C PRO A 239 -15.22 7.19 -1.89
N ILE A 240 -15.07 8.53 -1.92
CA ILE A 240 -13.77 9.20 -1.96
C ILE A 240 -13.12 9.04 -0.59
N CYS A 241 -12.18 8.09 -0.48
CA CYS A 241 -11.59 7.69 0.79
C CYS A 241 -10.33 6.82 0.58
N GLU A 242 -9.27 7.41 0.06
CA GLU A 242 -8.05 6.69 -0.36
C GLU A 242 -7.40 5.90 0.78
N SER A 243 -7.43 6.43 2.03
CA SER A 243 -6.93 5.71 3.20
C SER A 243 -7.76 4.45 3.47
N ALA A 244 -9.08 4.58 3.54
CA ALA A 244 -9.96 3.44 3.82
C ALA A 244 -9.97 2.39 2.70
N ILE A 245 -9.73 2.77 1.45
CA ILE A 245 -9.60 1.82 0.34
C ILE A 245 -8.40 0.89 0.59
N VAL A 246 -7.25 1.46 0.95
CA VAL A 246 -6.02 0.68 1.25
C VAL A 246 -6.22 -0.17 2.50
N GLU A 247 -6.82 0.38 3.55
CA GLU A 247 -7.10 -0.33 4.82
C GLU A 247 -8.09 -1.48 4.62
N ALA A 248 -9.14 -1.28 3.81
CA ALA A 248 -10.09 -2.33 3.45
C ALA A 248 -9.41 -3.46 2.65
N ALA A 249 -8.50 -3.12 1.73
CA ALA A 249 -7.72 -4.11 0.99
C ALA A 249 -6.82 -4.94 1.91
N MET A 250 -6.18 -4.31 2.89
CA MET A 250 -5.44 -5.04 3.92
C MET A 250 -6.34 -5.96 4.73
N GLY A 251 -7.51 -5.48 5.13
CA GLY A 251 -8.51 -6.29 5.84
C GLY A 251 -8.97 -7.50 5.04
N LEU A 252 -9.19 -7.35 3.73
CA LEU A 252 -9.49 -8.46 2.82
C LEU A 252 -8.35 -9.47 2.75
N SER A 253 -7.10 -9.01 2.63
CA SER A 253 -5.91 -9.87 2.64
C SER A 253 -5.80 -10.68 3.95
N ILE A 254 -6.04 -10.04 5.11
CA ILE A 254 -6.07 -10.74 6.41
C ILE A 254 -7.17 -11.81 6.45
N ALA A 255 -8.30 -11.56 5.79
CA ALA A 255 -9.39 -12.52 5.65
C ALA A 255 -9.14 -13.58 4.56
N GLY A 256 -8.00 -13.57 3.87
CA GLY A 256 -7.65 -14.51 2.81
C GLY A 256 -8.27 -14.18 1.45
N VAL A 257 -8.75 -12.96 1.25
CA VAL A 257 -9.34 -12.48 0.00
C VAL A 257 -8.37 -11.56 -0.72
N LYS A 258 -8.00 -11.89 -1.96
CA LYS A 258 -7.13 -11.04 -2.78
C LYS A 258 -7.81 -9.75 -3.20
N SER A 259 -7.04 -8.66 -3.24
CA SER A 259 -7.63 -7.38 -3.63
C SER A 259 -6.70 -6.52 -4.48
N ILE A 260 -7.32 -5.78 -5.40
CA ILE A 260 -6.69 -4.72 -6.17
C ILE A 260 -7.42 -3.44 -5.83
N VAL A 261 -6.67 -2.38 -5.54
CA VAL A 261 -7.23 -1.05 -5.40
C VAL A 261 -6.72 -0.14 -6.52
N GLU A 262 -7.61 0.71 -7.04
CA GLU A 262 -7.25 1.72 -8.02
C GLU A 262 -7.31 3.10 -7.36
N MET A 263 -6.17 3.80 -7.34
CA MET A 263 -6.14 5.25 -7.19
C MET A 263 -6.44 5.85 -8.55
N GLN A 264 -7.38 6.80 -8.66
CA GLN A 264 -7.68 7.42 -9.96
C GLN A 264 -6.44 8.06 -10.58
N PHE A 265 -5.59 8.63 -9.73
CA PHE A 265 -4.26 9.16 -10.07
C PHE A 265 -3.28 8.85 -8.94
N ALA A 266 -2.01 8.65 -9.27
CA ALA A 266 -0.93 8.43 -8.30
C ALA A 266 -0.82 9.57 -7.27
N ASP A 267 -1.18 10.79 -7.66
CA ASP A 267 -1.23 11.99 -6.81
C ASP A 267 -2.08 11.77 -5.55
N PHE A 268 -3.19 11.04 -5.66
CA PHE A 268 -4.17 10.86 -4.57
C PHE A 268 -3.72 9.84 -3.53
N VAL A 269 -2.71 9.03 -3.82
CA VAL A 269 -2.15 8.09 -2.84
C VAL A 269 -1.60 8.81 -1.60
N SER A 270 -1.31 10.11 -1.70
CA SER A 270 -0.89 10.93 -0.57
C SER A 270 -1.90 10.91 0.59
N SER A 271 -3.20 10.84 0.30
CA SER A 271 -4.26 10.66 1.32
C SER A 271 -4.24 9.26 1.97
N GLY A 272 -3.80 8.24 1.24
CA GLY A 272 -3.62 6.86 1.72
C GLY A 272 -2.17 6.49 2.09
N PHE A 273 -1.27 7.47 2.20
CA PHE A 273 0.16 7.21 2.43
C PHE A 273 0.43 6.42 3.71
N ASN A 274 -0.22 6.81 4.82
CA ASN A 274 -0.03 6.14 6.11
C ASN A 274 -0.32 4.62 6.07
N PRO A 275 -1.48 4.13 5.61
CA PRO A 275 -1.72 2.69 5.52
C PRO A 275 -0.76 1.97 4.56
N VAL A 276 -0.30 2.60 3.50
CA VAL A 276 0.70 1.99 2.60
C VAL A 276 2.02 1.76 3.32
N VAL A 277 2.62 2.81 3.91
CA VAL A 277 3.98 2.74 4.45
C VAL A 277 4.07 2.17 5.88
N ASN A 278 2.98 2.22 6.67
CA ASN A 278 2.98 1.77 8.06
C ASN A 278 2.24 0.46 8.28
N TYR A 279 1.23 0.11 7.45
CA TYR A 279 0.49 -1.14 7.60
C TYR A 279 0.89 -2.16 6.53
N LEU A 280 0.66 -1.91 5.25
CA LEU A 280 0.98 -2.87 4.19
C LEU A 280 2.47 -3.23 4.20
N ALA A 281 3.35 -2.22 4.22
CA ALA A 281 4.79 -2.43 4.17
C ALA A 281 5.36 -3.24 5.33
N LYS A 282 4.77 -3.14 6.53
CA LYS A 282 5.36 -3.65 7.77
C LYS A 282 4.64 -4.86 8.36
N SER A 283 3.46 -5.22 7.84
CA SER A 283 2.62 -6.28 8.41
C SER A 283 3.32 -7.63 8.44
N HIS A 284 4.01 -8.01 7.37
CA HIS A 284 4.72 -9.28 7.32
C HIS A 284 5.89 -9.30 8.31
N TYR A 285 6.78 -8.30 8.27
CA TYR A 285 7.91 -8.22 9.18
C TYR A 285 7.47 -8.20 10.66
N ARG A 286 6.40 -7.45 10.98
CA ARG A 286 5.95 -7.26 12.37
C ARG A 286 5.16 -8.45 12.93
N TRP A 287 4.35 -9.12 12.10
CA TRP A 287 3.37 -10.13 12.55
C TRP A 287 3.35 -11.41 11.71
N GLY A 288 4.19 -11.55 10.69
CA GLY A 288 4.11 -12.64 9.72
C GLY A 288 2.86 -12.57 8.83
N GLN A 289 2.07 -11.48 8.91
CA GLN A 289 0.84 -11.31 8.16
C GLN A 289 1.16 -10.78 6.76
N ALA A 290 1.03 -11.63 5.75
CA ALA A 290 1.13 -11.18 4.36
C ALA A 290 0.03 -10.16 4.02
N ALA A 291 0.34 -9.27 3.07
CA ALA A 291 -0.60 -8.28 2.54
C ALA A 291 -0.56 -8.32 1.02
N ASP A 292 -1.27 -9.28 0.42
CA ASP A 292 -1.35 -9.50 -1.03
C ASP A 292 -2.32 -8.50 -1.69
N VAL A 293 -1.89 -7.24 -1.68
CA VAL A 293 -2.64 -6.09 -2.20
C VAL A 293 -1.89 -5.47 -3.37
N VAL A 294 -2.57 -5.26 -4.47
CA VAL A 294 -2.04 -4.46 -5.60
C VAL A 294 -2.70 -3.08 -5.60
N ILE A 295 -1.87 -2.03 -5.61
CA ILE A 295 -2.34 -0.65 -5.74
C ILE A 295 -1.96 -0.16 -7.14
N ARG A 296 -2.96 -0.01 -8.02
CA ARG A 296 -2.79 0.55 -9.35
C ARG A 296 -2.83 2.08 -9.28
N MET A 297 -1.87 2.71 -9.94
CA MET A 297 -1.67 4.16 -9.86
C MET A 297 -1.38 4.76 -11.23
N PRO A 298 -2.40 5.26 -11.94
CA PRO A 298 -2.20 6.07 -13.14
C PRO A 298 -1.40 7.33 -12.81
N CYS A 299 -0.25 7.52 -13.49
CA CYS A 299 0.73 8.56 -13.18
C CYS A 299 1.25 9.26 -14.44
N GLY A 300 2.18 10.20 -14.28
CA GLY A 300 2.96 10.79 -15.34
C GLY A 300 2.36 12.03 -16.00
N ALA A 301 3.24 12.89 -16.49
CA ALA A 301 2.95 14.10 -17.26
C ALA A 301 2.77 13.80 -18.76
N GLY A 302 2.70 14.85 -19.59
CA GLY A 302 2.54 14.72 -21.03
C GLY A 302 1.09 14.65 -21.51
N VAL A 303 0.11 14.93 -20.62
CA VAL A 303 -1.32 14.93 -20.92
C VAL A 303 -2.03 16.25 -20.54
N ALA A 304 -1.26 17.28 -20.19
CA ALA A 304 -1.72 18.61 -19.77
C ALA A 304 -2.73 18.56 -18.60
N ALA A 305 -2.50 17.67 -17.62
CA ALA A 305 -3.39 17.51 -16.46
C ALA A 305 -2.92 18.30 -15.21
N GLY A 306 -1.77 18.95 -15.27
CA GLY A 306 -1.25 19.85 -14.24
C GLY A 306 -0.74 19.15 -12.98
N PRO A 307 -0.42 19.91 -11.90
CA PRO A 307 0.38 19.42 -10.78
C PRO A 307 -0.33 18.42 -9.85
N PHE A 308 -1.65 18.28 -9.95
CA PHE A 308 -2.43 17.43 -9.06
C PHE A 308 -2.94 16.13 -9.70
N HIS A 309 -2.56 15.89 -10.98
CA HIS A 309 -3.00 14.71 -11.73
C HIS A 309 -1.89 14.13 -12.62
N SER A 310 -0.64 14.52 -12.41
CA SER A 310 0.45 14.16 -13.33
C SER A 310 1.74 13.72 -12.63
N GLN A 311 1.76 13.62 -11.31
CA GLN A 311 2.97 13.27 -10.58
C GLN A 311 3.42 11.84 -10.86
N THR A 312 4.73 11.67 -10.89
CA THR A 312 5.43 10.39 -10.76
C THR A 312 6.05 10.38 -9.38
N ASN A 313 5.49 9.62 -8.46
CA ASN A 313 5.86 9.64 -7.04
C ASN A 313 6.37 8.27 -6.54
N GLU A 314 6.90 7.46 -7.44
CA GLU A 314 7.45 6.14 -7.16
C GLU A 314 8.58 6.17 -6.13
N ALA A 315 9.41 7.22 -6.12
CA ALA A 315 10.51 7.38 -5.18
C ALA A 315 10.05 7.48 -3.71
N TRP A 316 8.79 7.86 -3.44
CA TRP A 316 8.24 7.84 -2.09
C TRP A 316 8.16 6.43 -1.50
N PHE A 317 8.06 5.42 -2.33
CA PHE A 317 7.78 4.04 -1.95
C PHE A 317 8.98 3.11 -2.11
N THR A 318 9.88 3.36 -3.05
CA THR A 318 11.05 2.50 -3.30
C THR A 318 11.98 2.38 -2.10
N LYS A 319 12.05 3.42 -1.26
CA LYS A 319 12.82 3.42 -0.01
C LYS A 319 12.10 2.82 1.20
N THR A 320 10.88 2.29 1.01
CA THR A 320 10.08 1.71 2.10
C THR A 320 10.20 0.19 2.07
N PRO A 321 10.98 -0.45 2.97
CA PRO A 321 11.08 -1.91 3.04
C PRO A 321 9.70 -2.55 3.21
N GLY A 322 9.46 -3.66 2.52
CA GLY A 322 8.19 -4.39 2.52
C GLY A 322 7.25 -4.02 1.36
N LEU A 323 7.53 -2.96 0.59
CA LEU A 323 6.79 -2.64 -0.63
C LEU A 323 7.53 -3.11 -1.88
N LYS A 324 6.79 -3.49 -2.91
CA LYS A 324 7.29 -3.71 -4.27
C LYS A 324 6.75 -2.62 -5.19
N VAL A 325 7.57 -2.18 -6.14
CA VAL A 325 7.22 -1.07 -7.05
C VAL A 325 7.48 -1.52 -8.49
N VAL A 326 6.43 -1.51 -9.29
CA VAL A 326 6.43 -1.95 -10.70
C VAL A 326 6.00 -0.79 -11.58
N TYR A 327 6.71 -0.58 -12.69
CA TYR A 327 6.44 0.52 -13.61
C TYR A 327 6.74 0.12 -15.06
N PRO A 328 5.84 -0.62 -15.74
CA PRO A 328 6.05 -1.10 -17.10
C PRO A 328 5.99 0.02 -18.15
N ALA A 329 6.74 -0.17 -19.24
CA ALA A 329 6.75 0.70 -20.40
C ALA A 329 5.98 0.14 -21.61
N PHE A 330 5.76 -1.18 -21.68
CA PHE A 330 5.20 -1.87 -22.83
C PHE A 330 3.95 -2.68 -22.48
N PRO A 331 3.00 -2.85 -23.45
CA PRO A 331 1.79 -3.65 -23.24
C PRO A 331 2.04 -5.10 -22.78
N TYR A 332 3.04 -5.77 -23.37
CA TYR A 332 3.43 -7.15 -22.97
C TYR A 332 3.86 -7.19 -21.50
N ASP A 333 4.74 -6.28 -21.10
CA ASP A 333 5.23 -6.21 -19.72
C ASP A 333 4.11 -5.83 -18.75
N ALA A 334 3.29 -4.86 -19.09
CA ALA A 334 2.19 -4.42 -18.23
C ALA A 334 1.22 -5.57 -17.92
N LYS A 335 0.81 -6.36 -18.91
CA LYS A 335 -0.06 -7.52 -18.72
C LYS A 335 0.58 -8.59 -17.84
N GLY A 336 1.80 -9.01 -18.17
CA GLY A 336 2.48 -10.10 -17.48
C GLY A 336 2.94 -9.76 -16.07
N LEU A 337 3.47 -8.53 -15.85
CA LEU A 337 3.87 -8.05 -14.53
C LEU A 337 2.68 -7.81 -13.60
N LEU A 338 1.55 -7.31 -14.14
CA LEU A 338 0.32 -7.16 -13.35
C LEU A 338 -0.22 -8.51 -12.89
N ALA A 339 -0.23 -9.51 -13.78
CA ALA A 339 -0.62 -10.87 -13.43
C ALA A 339 0.28 -11.45 -12.31
N THR A 340 1.58 -11.17 -12.35
CA THR A 340 2.51 -11.57 -11.27
C THR A 340 2.23 -10.81 -9.98
N ALA A 341 2.03 -9.50 -10.06
CA ALA A 341 1.74 -8.67 -8.89
C ALA A 341 0.49 -9.16 -8.14
N ILE A 342 -0.54 -9.62 -8.87
CA ILE A 342 -1.76 -10.18 -8.29
C ILE A 342 -1.49 -11.56 -7.62
N ASN A 343 -0.55 -12.34 -8.12
CA ASN A 343 -0.16 -13.61 -7.51
C ASN A 343 0.79 -13.44 -6.31
N ASP A 344 1.51 -12.33 -6.24
CA ASP A 344 2.49 -12.06 -5.19
C ASP A 344 1.79 -11.91 -3.82
N PRO A 345 2.28 -12.56 -2.76
CA PRO A 345 1.72 -12.43 -1.43
C PRO A 345 2.11 -11.13 -0.70
N ASN A 346 2.88 -10.25 -1.35
CA ASN A 346 3.35 -9.00 -0.77
C ASN A 346 2.68 -7.79 -1.44
N PRO A 347 2.66 -6.62 -0.79
CA PRO A 347 2.06 -5.43 -1.39
C PRO A 347 2.85 -4.92 -2.59
N VAL A 348 2.17 -4.68 -3.70
CA VAL A 348 2.74 -4.19 -4.96
C VAL A 348 2.07 -2.87 -5.36
N LEU A 349 2.88 -1.82 -5.54
CA LEU A 349 2.46 -0.58 -6.15
C LEU A 349 2.75 -0.65 -7.66
N PHE A 350 1.70 -0.55 -8.45
CA PHE A 350 1.75 -0.73 -9.90
C PHE A 350 1.48 0.60 -10.59
N PHE A 351 2.56 1.27 -11.03
CA PHE A 351 2.51 2.54 -11.72
C PHE A 351 2.17 2.37 -13.20
N GLU A 352 1.30 3.21 -13.72
CA GLU A 352 0.79 3.14 -15.08
C GLU A 352 0.85 4.52 -15.74
N HIS A 353 1.82 4.74 -16.64
CA HIS A 353 1.98 6.06 -17.25
C HIS A 353 0.85 6.39 -18.22
N LYS A 354 0.05 7.41 -17.90
CA LYS A 354 -1.15 7.79 -18.65
C LYS A 354 -0.92 8.13 -20.12
N ALA A 355 0.19 8.81 -20.42
CA ALA A 355 0.52 9.15 -21.81
C ALA A 355 0.76 7.90 -22.68
N LEU A 356 1.17 6.78 -22.07
CA LEU A 356 1.40 5.52 -22.77
C LEU A 356 0.11 4.72 -23.02
N TYR A 357 -0.95 4.96 -22.28
CA TYR A 357 -2.17 4.16 -22.33
C TYR A 357 -2.70 3.95 -23.74
N ARG A 358 -2.73 4.99 -24.57
CA ARG A 358 -3.28 4.96 -25.92
C ARG A 358 -2.27 5.19 -27.02
N SER A 359 -1.06 5.67 -26.69
CA SER A 359 -0.02 5.99 -27.67
C SER A 359 0.83 4.77 -28.03
N ILE A 360 0.97 3.80 -27.14
CA ILE A 360 1.83 2.64 -27.34
C ILE A 360 0.99 1.40 -27.65
N ARG A 361 1.37 0.67 -28.69
CA ARG A 361 0.79 -0.61 -29.10
C ARG A 361 1.88 -1.65 -29.29
N GLN A 362 1.55 -2.91 -29.03
CA GLN A 362 2.45 -4.04 -29.21
C GLN A 362 1.66 -5.31 -29.48
N ASP A 363 2.28 -6.29 -30.12
CA ASP A 363 1.74 -7.64 -30.26
C ASP A 363 1.86 -8.38 -28.93
N VAL A 364 0.73 -8.57 -28.26
CA VAL A 364 0.61 -9.20 -26.94
C VAL A 364 -0.08 -10.55 -27.07
N PRO A 365 0.43 -11.62 -26.42
CA PRO A 365 -0.28 -12.90 -26.35
C PRO A 365 -1.66 -12.77 -25.75
N VAL A 366 -2.66 -13.43 -26.37
CA VAL A 366 -4.05 -13.43 -25.87
C VAL A 366 -4.21 -14.25 -24.60
N ASP A 367 -3.35 -15.26 -24.39
CA ASP A 367 -3.38 -16.12 -23.22
C ASP A 367 -2.97 -15.37 -21.95
N TYR A 368 -3.35 -15.93 -20.79
CA TYR A 368 -2.79 -15.52 -19.51
C TYR A 368 -1.31 -15.92 -19.40
N TYR A 369 -0.48 -15.02 -18.92
CA TYR A 369 0.93 -15.29 -18.62
C TYR A 369 1.41 -14.34 -17.51
N THR A 370 2.49 -14.75 -16.86
CA THR A 370 3.18 -14.00 -15.80
C THR A 370 4.63 -13.73 -16.18
N LEU A 371 5.18 -12.63 -15.68
CA LEU A 371 6.57 -12.24 -15.84
C LEU A 371 7.22 -12.05 -14.47
N PRO A 372 8.49 -12.45 -14.28
CA PRO A 372 9.14 -12.29 -12.98
C PRO A 372 9.33 -10.80 -12.64
N LEU A 373 9.00 -10.42 -11.39
CA LEU A 373 9.37 -9.10 -10.85
C LEU A 373 10.88 -9.07 -10.54
N GLY A 374 11.45 -7.87 -10.54
CA GLY A 374 12.88 -7.68 -10.25
C GLY A 374 13.83 -8.16 -11.34
N VAL A 375 13.33 -8.34 -12.58
CA VAL A 375 14.13 -8.68 -13.76
C VAL A 375 13.97 -7.57 -14.79
N ALA A 376 15.05 -6.87 -15.11
CA ALA A 376 15.06 -5.82 -16.13
C ALA A 376 14.97 -6.40 -17.56
N SER A 377 14.52 -5.59 -18.51
CA SER A 377 14.46 -5.94 -19.93
C SER A 377 15.51 -5.17 -20.71
N ARG A 378 16.33 -5.87 -21.47
CA ARG A 378 17.22 -5.24 -22.45
C ARG A 378 16.44 -4.97 -23.74
N ILE A 379 16.18 -3.72 -24.03
CA ILE A 379 15.37 -3.29 -25.19
C ILE A 379 16.22 -3.17 -26.45
N LYS A 380 17.44 -2.64 -26.32
CA LYS A 380 18.47 -2.61 -27.37
C LYS A 380 19.80 -3.09 -26.79
N GLU A 381 20.60 -3.74 -27.59
CA GLU A 381 21.98 -4.11 -27.24
C GLU A 381 22.94 -3.16 -27.92
N GLY A 382 23.94 -2.70 -27.18
CA GLY A 382 24.95 -1.76 -27.69
C GLY A 382 26.23 -1.74 -26.86
N THR A 383 27.21 -0.94 -27.28
CA THR A 383 28.56 -0.95 -26.74
C THR A 383 29.06 0.43 -26.27
N ASP A 384 28.41 1.53 -26.69
CA ASP A 384 28.96 2.88 -26.47
C ASP A 384 28.53 3.46 -25.11
N VAL A 385 27.34 3.16 -24.69
CA VAL A 385 26.75 3.69 -23.43
C VAL A 385 25.62 2.81 -22.94
N THR A 386 25.47 2.67 -21.63
CA THR A 386 24.27 2.08 -21.00
C THR A 386 23.26 3.18 -20.69
N ILE A 387 22.06 3.05 -21.24
CA ILE A 387 20.90 3.89 -20.89
C ILE A 387 20.00 3.08 -19.93
N ILE A 388 19.84 3.58 -18.71
CA ILE A 388 19.04 2.96 -17.66
C ILE A 388 17.77 3.79 -17.48
N THR A 389 16.61 3.17 -17.62
CA THR A 389 15.34 3.93 -17.61
C THR A 389 14.14 3.04 -17.29
N TYR A 390 12.94 3.64 -17.20
CA TYR A 390 11.67 2.97 -16.95
C TYR A 390 10.47 3.83 -17.38
N GLY A 391 9.29 3.24 -17.45
CA GLY A 391 8.05 3.95 -17.78
C GLY A 391 8.11 4.71 -19.11
N ALA A 392 7.60 5.94 -19.17
CA ALA A 392 7.59 6.72 -20.40
C ALA A 392 8.99 7.07 -20.93
N ALA A 393 9.96 7.15 -20.04
CA ALA A 393 11.33 7.53 -20.41
C ALA A 393 12.03 6.49 -21.30
N VAL A 394 11.57 5.22 -21.28
CA VAL A 394 12.02 4.19 -22.24
C VAL A 394 11.74 4.62 -23.69
N HIS A 395 10.54 5.16 -23.93
CA HIS A 395 10.13 5.61 -25.27
C HIS A 395 10.86 6.88 -25.68
N TRP A 396 11.18 7.78 -24.74
CA TRP A 396 12.02 8.95 -25.03
C TRP A 396 13.44 8.56 -25.44
N ALA A 397 13.99 7.55 -24.78
CA ALA A 397 15.29 6.98 -25.15
C ALA A 397 15.24 6.35 -26.54
N LEU A 398 14.22 5.56 -26.85
CA LEU A 398 14.02 4.96 -28.18
C LEU A 398 13.91 6.01 -29.28
N GLU A 399 13.07 7.04 -29.10
CA GLU A 399 12.92 8.12 -30.06
C GLU A 399 14.24 8.87 -30.31
N THR A 400 15.05 9.05 -29.27
CA THR A 400 16.36 9.70 -29.40
C THR A 400 17.35 8.83 -30.15
N LEU A 401 17.40 7.53 -29.86
CA LEU A 401 18.26 6.58 -30.55
C LEU A 401 17.89 6.40 -32.03
N ASP A 402 16.59 6.43 -32.34
CA ASP A 402 16.11 6.33 -33.72
C ASP A 402 16.51 7.57 -34.56
N LYS A 403 16.63 8.74 -33.94
CA LYS A 403 17.18 9.97 -34.57
C LYS A 403 18.70 9.94 -34.68
N ASN A 404 19.37 9.13 -33.87
CA ASN A 404 20.85 9.05 -33.81
C ASN A 404 21.30 7.58 -33.99
N PRO A 405 21.08 6.98 -35.19
CA PRO A 405 21.30 5.54 -35.42
C PRO A 405 22.77 5.11 -35.35
N HIS A 406 23.69 6.06 -35.30
CA HIS A 406 25.14 5.81 -35.13
C HIS A 406 25.52 5.53 -33.69
N ILE A 407 24.64 5.78 -32.70
CA ILE A 407 24.88 5.52 -31.29
C ILE A 407 24.50 4.07 -30.97
N SER A 408 25.47 3.28 -30.52
CA SER A 408 25.30 1.89 -30.13
C SER A 408 25.01 1.80 -28.62
N ALA A 409 23.78 2.11 -28.22
CA ALA A 409 23.39 2.12 -26.81
C ALA A 409 22.87 0.77 -26.33
N ASP A 410 23.26 0.34 -25.11
CA ASP A 410 22.66 -0.74 -24.36
C ASP A 410 21.49 -0.16 -23.54
N LEU A 411 20.25 -0.30 -24.03
CA LEU A 411 19.06 0.28 -23.42
C LEU A 411 18.38 -0.73 -22.50
N ILE A 412 18.33 -0.41 -21.21
CA ILE A 412 17.73 -1.23 -20.16
C ILE A 412 16.45 -0.56 -19.64
N ASP A 413 15.32 -1.26 -19.79
CA ASP A 413 14.08 -0.96 -19.09
C ASP A 413 14.07 -1.72 -17.76
N LEU A 414 14.06 -0.99 -16.65
CA LEU A 414 14.06 -1.55 -15.30
C LEU A 414 12.78 -2.35 -14.98
N ARG A 415 11.62 -1.93 -15.49
CA ARG A 415 10.28 -2.51 -15.27
C ARG A 415 9.85 -2.58 -13.79
N CYS A 416 10.78 -2.96 -12.91
CA CYS A 416 10.59 -3.00 -11.46
C CYS A 416 11.63 -2.09 -10.79
N LEU A 417 11.16 -1.23 -9.91
CA LEU A 417 11.99 -0.29 -9.17
C LEU A 417 12.31 -0.80 -7.76
N GLN A 418 11.47 -1.72 -7.26
CA GLN A 418 11.69 -2.47 -6.04
C GLN A 418 10.99 -3.85 -6.16
N PRO A 419 11.72 -4.98 -6.16
CA PRO A 419 13.18 -5.09 -6.19
C PRO A 419 13.77 -4.62 -7.52
N LEU A 420 14.97 -4.02 -7.49
CA LEU A 420 15.67 -3.51 -8.66
C LEU A 420 16.72 -4.52 -9.16
N ASP A 421 16.79 -4.75 -10.47
CA ASP A 421 17.80 -5.64 -11.10
C ASP A 421 19.15 -4.95 -11.26
N PHE A 422 19.84 -4.71 -10.15
CA PHE A 422 21.19 -4.15 -10.18
C PHE A 422 22.18 -5.03 -10.95
N LYS A 423 21.99 -6.34 -10.96
CA LYS A 423 22.91 -7.27 -11.67
C LYS A 423 22.94 -6.99 -13.17
N SER A 424 21.77 -6.83 -13.79
CA SER A 424 21.67 -6.51 -15.22
C SER A 424 22.26 -5.12 -15.52
N VAL A 425 21.97 -4.13 -14.67
CA VAL A 425 22.54 -2.77 -14.79
C VAL A 425 24.06 -2.80 -14.71
N LEU A 426 24.64 -3.42 -13.68
CA LEU A 426 26.09 -3.52 -13.52
C LEU A 426 26.77 -4.26 -14.69
N THR A 427 26.13 -5.35 -15.17
CA THR A 427 26.67 -6.11 -16.30
C THR A 427 26.75 -5.25 -17.57
N SER A 428 25.72 -4.45 -17.82
CA SER A 428 25.68 -3.54 -18.95
C SER A 428 26.73 -2.42 -18.82
N VAL A 429 26.78 -1.76 -17.66
CA VAL A 429 27.73 -0.67 -17.42
C VAL A 429 29.18 -1.12 -17.52
N LYS A 430 29.52 -2.30 -17.01
CA LYS A 430 30.86 -2.90 -17.16
C LYS A 430 31.22 -3.24 -18.59
N LYS A 431 30.26 -3.39 -19.48
CA LYS A 431 30.45 -3.62 -20.92
C LYS A 431 30.68 -2.31 -21.69
N THR A 432 29.91 -1.27 -21.35
CA THR A 432 29.87 -0.02 -22.10
C THR A 432 30.75 1.10 -21.53
N ASN A 433 31.17 0.98 -20.27
CA ASN A 433 32.02 1.91 -19.52
C ASN A 433 31.42 3.32 -19.32
N LYS A 434 30.22 3.59 -19.81
CA LYS A 434 29.48 4.85 -19.69
C LYS A 434 28.04 4.58 -19.30
N ALA A 435 27.48 5.38 -18.38
CA ALA A 435 26.12 5.19 -17.88
C ALA A 435 25.34 6.51 -17.83
N ILE A 436 24.15 6.50 -18.41
CA ILE A 436 23.15 7.58 -18.30
C ILE A 436 21.84 7.02 -17.77
N ILE A 437 21.29 7.67 -16.75
CA ILE A 437 20.04 7.29 -16.13
C ILE A 437 19.00 8.34 -16.51
N LEU A 438 17.92 7.90 -17.15
CA LEU A 438 16.83 8.77 -17.61
C LEU A 438 15.55 8.43 -16.87
N GLN A 439 14.91 9.44 -16.25
CA GLN A 439 13.65 9.31 -15.53
C GLN A 439 12.75 10.52 -15.71
N GLU A 440 11.46 10.37 -15.44
CA GLU A 440 10.52 11.49 -15.45
C GLU A 440 10.48 12.25 -14.12
N ASP A 441 10.63 11.58 -13.00
CA ASP A 441 10.69 12.23 -11.68
C ASP A 441 11.80 13.28 -11.63
N SER A 442 11.77 14.19 -10.64
CA SER A 442 12.80 15.20 -10.40
C SER A 442 14.14 14.57 -10.02
N LEU A 443 15.22 15.35 -10.07
CA LEU A 443 16.56 14.83 -9.84
C LEU A 443 16.85 14.54 -8.37
N PHE A 444 16.34 15.38 -7.47
CA PHE A 444 16.63 15.28 -6.04
C PHE A 444 15.81 14.21 -5.37
N GLY A 445 16.48 13.30 -4.63
CA GLY A 445 15.82 12.23 -3.87
C GLY A 445 15.14 11.15 -4.72
N SER A 446 15.55 11.01 -5.96
CA SER A 446 14.98 10.09 -6.94
C SER A 446 15.77 8.78 -7.05
N ILE A 447 15.16 7.79 -7.71
CA ILE A 447 15.75 6.47 -7.99
C ILE A 447 17.07 6.59 -8.77
N ALA A 448 17.18 7.57 -9.68
CA ALA A 448 18.42 7.80 -10.41
C ALA A 448 19.60 8.13 -9.50
N SER A 449 19.34 8.77 -8.35
CA SER A 449 20.39 9.07 -7.36
C SER A 449 20.90 7.81 -6.70
N ASP A 450 20.01 6.89 -6.32
CA ASP A 450 20.37 5.62 -5.69
C ASP A 450 21.10 4.70 -6.67
N ILE A 451 20.63 4.60 -7.91
CA ILE A 451 21.32 3.84 -8.97
C ILE A 451 22.71 4.42 -9.24
N SER A 452 22.83 5.75 -9.35
CA SER A 452 24.11 6.41 -9.56
C SER A 452 25.09 6.14 -8.42
N SER A 453 24.65 6.24 -7.16
CA SER A 453 25.46 5.92 -5.98
C SER A 453 25.94 4.49 -6.01
N HIS A 454 25.04 3.54 -6.28
CA HIS A 454 25.38 2.11 -6.37
C HIS A 454 26.40 1.82 -7.50
N LEU A 455 26.24 2.46 -8.65
CA LEU A 455 27.22 2.34 -9.75
C LEU A 455 28.59 2.88 -9.36
N MET A 456 28.65 4.00 -8.63
CA MET A 456 29.92 4.55 -8.12
C MET A 456 30.58 3.61 -7.12
N GLU A 457 29.84 2.89 -6.30
CA GLU A 457 30.38 1.92 -5.34
C GLU A 457 30.84 0.61 -5.98
N GLN A 458 30.13 0.12 -7.01
CA GLN A 458 30.29 -1.24 -7.54
C GLN A 458 30.94 -1.31 -8.93
N ALA A 459 31.06 -0.17 -9.63
CA ALA A 459 31.54 -0.13 -11.01
C ALA A 459 32.50 1.05 -11.28
N PHE A 460 32.96 1.78 -10.28
CA PHE A 460 33.81 2.97 -10.48
C PHE A 460 35.03 2.70 -11.37
N GLU A 461 35.70 1.58 -11.17
CA GLU A 461 36.90 1.17 -11.93
C GLU A 461 36.62 0.87 -13.43
N PHE A 462 35.34 0.73 -13.81
CA PHE A 462 34.91 0.48 -15.18
C PHE A 462 34.37 1.73 -15.88
N LEU A 463 34.27 2.87 -15.19
CA LEU A 463 33.64 4.07 -15.73
C LEU A 463 34.67 4.98 -16.42
N ASP A 464 34.46 5.26 -17.71
CA ASP A 464 35.23 6.23 -18.49
C ASP A 464 34.67 7.65 -18.37
N ALA A 465 33.46 7.83 -17.83
CA ALA A 465 32.78 9.10 -17.64
C ALA A 465 31.98 9.11 -16.31
N PRO A 466 31.66 10.30 -15.76
CA PRO A 466 30.73 10.40 -14.63
C PRO A 466 29.35 9.80 -14.97
N VAL A 467 28.75 9.09 -14.04
CA VAL A 467 27.36 8.61 -14.23
C VAL A 467 26.43 9.81 -14.39
N LYS A 468 25.80 9.93 -15.56
CA LYS A 468 24.93 11.06 -15.87
C LYS A 468 23.50 10.74 -15.44
N ARG A 469 22.83 11.67 -14.76
CA ARG A 469 21.42 11.58 -14.42
C ARG A 469 20.64 12.64 -15.19
N VAL A 470 19.59 12.24 -15.89
CA VAL A 470 18.68 13.12 -16.63
C VAL A 470 17.28 12.94 -16.07
N ALA A 471 16.71 14.01 -15.59
CA ALA A 471 15.43 14.05 -14.90
C ALA A 471 14.64 15.29 -15.33
N SER A 472 13.35 15.32 -14.99
CA SER A 472 12.55 16.52 -15.21
C SER A 472 12.99 17.65 -14.28
N ILE A 473 12.63 18.88 -14.62
CA ILE A 473 13.02 20.05 -13.83
C ILE A 473 12.36 20.05 -12.45
N GLU A 474 13.02 20.59 -11.44
CA GLU A 474 12.56 20.61 -10.05
C GLU A 474 11.46 21.66 -9.81
N THR A 475 10.30 21.47 -10.46
CA THR A 475 9.12 22.32 -10.30
C THR A 475 7.86 21.44 -10.20
N PRO A 476 6.77 21.95 -9.63
CA PRO A 476 5.47 21.33 -9.85
C PRO A 476 5.16 21.25 -11.35
N ILE A 477 4.44 20.22 -11.77
CA ILE A 477 4.16 19.97 -13.18
C ILE A 477 3.25 21.07 -13.74
N PRO A 478 3.66 21.78 -14.79
CA PRO A 478 2.88 22.87 -15.35
C PRO A 478 1.60 22.38 -16.05
N PHE A 479 0.56 23.22 -16.06
CA PHE A 479 -0.69 22.93 -16.74
C PHE A 479 -0.64 23.18 -18.26
N ALA A 480 0.04 24.28 -18.64
CA ALA A 480 0.14 24.64 -20.06
C ALA A 480 1.04 23.66 -20.80
N SER A 481 0.56 23.10 -21.92
CA SER A 481 1.27 22.07 -22.69
C SER A 481 2.71 22.46 -23.06
N ALA A 482 2.95 23.71 -23.45
CA ALA A 482 4.30 24.18 -23.80
C ALA A 482 5.26 24.16 -22.60
N LEU A 483 4.77 24.50 -21.40
CA LEU A 483 5.55 24.44 -20.18
C LEU A 483 5.72 23.00 -19.68
N GLU A 484 4.70 22.16 -19.84
CA GLU A 484 4.79 20.74 -19.52
C GLU A 484 5.84 20.04 -20.40
N GLN A 485 5.92 20.38 -21.70
CA GLN A 485 6.98 19.87 -22.57
C GLN A 485 8.37 20.32 -22.13
N GLN A 486 8.51 21.56 -21.66
CA GLN A 486 9.77 22.07 -21.09
C GLN A 486 10.13 21.38 -19.78
N TYR A 487 9.13 20.99 -18.98
CA TYR A 487 9.31 20.28 -17.70
C TYR A 487 9.96 18.91 -17.91
N LEU A 488 9.57 18.16 -18.94
CA LEU A 488 9.95 16.77 -19.13
C LEU A 488 11.47 16.61 -19.43
N ALA A 489 12.08 15.61 -18.80
CA ALA A 489 13.48 15.21 -19.00
C ALA A 489 13.85 14.98 -20.47
N LYS A 490 12.91 14.59 -21.28
CA LYS A 490 13.02 14.33 -22.72
C LYS A 490 13.75 15.44 -23.47
N ILE A 491 13.50 16.71 -23.09
CA ILE A 491 14.06 17.87 -23.85
C ILE A 491 15.58 17.96 -23.75
N ASN A 492 16.15 17.52 -22.63
CA ASN A 492 17.60 17.63 -22.38
C ASN A 492 18.34 16.30 -22.66
N PHE A 493 17.60 15.20 -22.86
CA PHE A 493 18.19 13.87 -22.91
C PHE A 493 19.17 13.69 -24.07
N GLU A 494 18.81 14.12 -25.28
CA GLU A 494 19.68 13.99 -26.46
C GLU A 494 21.02 14.76 -26.30
N HIS A 495 20.94 15.96 -25.72
CA HIS A 495 22.15 16.77 -25.44
C HIS A 495 23.05 16.05 -24.43
N GLU A 496 22.49 15.54 -23.32
CA GLU A 496 23.27 14.88 -22.30
C GLU A 496 23.81 13.51 -22.74
N LEU A 497 23.09 12.83 -23.65
CA LEU A 497 23.58 11.60 -24.27
C LEU A 497 24.80 11.86 -25.14
N LYS A 498 24.81 12.94 -25.92
CA LYS A 498 25.98 13.35 -26.71
C LYS A 498 27.16 13.76 -25.81
N ASN A 499 26.89 14.54 -24.78
CA ASN A 499 27.93 14.97 -23.84
C ASN A 499 28.64 13.79 -23.17
N ILE A 500 27.93 12.73 -22.78
CA ILE A 500 28.59 11.57 -22.16
C ILE A 500 29.37 10.72 -23.15
N LEU A 501 28.99 10.73 -24.42
CA LEU A 501 29.71 10.00 -25.47
C LEU A 501 31.03 10.66 -25.81
N ASP A 502 31.13 11.99 -25.64
CA ASP A 502 32.36 12.80 -25.95
C ASP A 502 33.46 12.64 -24.88
N TYR A 503 33.17 11.98 -23.73
CA TYR A 503 34.22 11.59 -22.78
C TYR A 503 35.08 10.46 -23.35
#